data_8024ee5b2de93e245df226cd1a947862
#
_entry.id   8024ee5b2de93e245df226cd1a947862
#
_cell.length_a   1.000
_cell.length_b   1.000
_cell.length_c   1.000
_cell.angle_alpha   90.00
_cell.angle_beta   90.00
_cell.angle_gamma   90.00
#
_symmetry.space_group_name_H-M   'P 1'
#
loop_
_entity.id
_entity.type
_entity.pdbx_description
1 polymer ?
#
loop_
_entity_poly.entity_id
_entity_poly.type
_entity_poly.pdbx_seq_one_letter_code
_entity_poly.pdbx_strand_id
1 'polypeptide(L)'
;MSSKFKNMFAAVTKPNNNKSNIVVDNTPYPNKSLENMNFDIPCNIFQTWQTKILPPSMFETISKIKSQNPRFKYFLFDDNDCREFIKTNFPIDVLNAYDSLIPGAYKADLWRYCILYKMGGIYLDIKYEPINGFKFYNLLEKEHWVQDVNEANVYNALMVCKAGNPILLKAIIQVCENVKNKYYGDGFLDPTGPALLAKHFTPEEKSAFD
;
A
#
# COMPACT_ATOMS: atom_id res chain seq x y z
N MET A 1 -9.96 -10.11 5.05
CA MET A 1 -9.79 -10.10 3.57
C MET A 1 -10.92 -10.88 2.96
N SER A 2 -11.71 -10.27 2.11
CA SER A 2 -12.90 -10.88 1.50
C SER A 2 -12.54 -12.10 0.63
N SER A 3 -13.52 -12.97 0.38
CA SER A 3 -13.34 -14.15 -0.49
C SER A 3 -12.92 -13.79 -1.90
N LYS A 4 -13.42 -12.65 -2.41
CA LYS A 4 -13.10 -12.13 -3.74
C LYS A 4 -11.60 -11.82 -3.88
N PHE A 5 -11.00 -11.15 -2.88
CA PHE A 5 -9.59 -10.82 -2.92
C PHE A 5 -8.67 -12.01 -2.62
N LYS A 6 -9.10 -12.99 -1.80
CA LYS A 6 -8.36 -14.24 -1.60
C LYS A 6 -8.17 -15.03 -2.91
N ASN A 7 -9.10 -14.89 -3.86
CA ASN A 7 -8.99 -15.50 -5.18
C ASN A 7 -8.08 -14.73 -6.14
N MET A 8 -7.71 -13.50 -5.82
CA MET A 8 -6.87 -12.63 -6.65
C MET A 8 -5.42 -12.57 -6.18
N PHE A 9 -5.20 -12.70 -4.86
CA PHE A 9 -3.89 -12.53 -4.24
C PHE A 9 -3.59 -13.64 -3.23
N ALA A 10 -2.34 -14.09 -3.20
CA ALA A 10 -1.82 -15.01 -2.20
C ALA A 10 -0.60 -14.42 -1.51
N ALA A 11 -0.40 -14.79 -0.24
CA ALA A 11 0.85 -14.49 0.45
C ALA A 11 1.99 -15.31 -0.14
N VAL A 12 3.13 -14.66 -0.37
CA VAL A 12 4.35 -15.31 -0.82
C VAL A 12 4.80 -16.28 0.28
N THR A 13 4.89 -17.56 -0.05
CA THR A 13 5.38 -18.59 0.87
C THR A 13 6.85 -18.36 1.21
N LYS A 14 7.27 -18.78 2.42
CA LYS A 14 8.57 -18.52 3.03
C LYS A 14 9.74 -18.52 2.04
N PRO A 15 10.70 -17.55 2.15
CA PRO A 15 11.83 -17.47 1.26
C PRO A 15 12.67 -18.75 1.29
N ASN A 16 13.06 -19.21 0.11
CA ASN A 16 14.07 -20.26 -0.02
C ASN A 16 15.43 -19.63 0.31
N ASN A 17 15.98 -19.93 1.47
CA ASN A 17 17.16 -19.29 2.06
C ASN A 17 18.48 -19.56 1.31
N ASN A 18 18.45 -20.25 0.17
CA ASN A 18 19.67 -20.67 -0.55
C ASN A 18 20.08 -19.75 -1.71
N LYS A 19 19.41 -18.61 -1.91
CA LYS A 19 19.76 -17.66 -2.96
C LYS A 19 20.21 -16.33 -2.35
N SER A 20 21.18 -15.64 -3.00
CA SER A 20 21.65 -14.31 -2.59
C SER A 20 20.54 -13.27 -2.73
N ASN A 21 20.53 -12.29 -1.82
CA ASN A 21 19.63 -11.15 -1.89
C ASN A 21 19.88 -10.31 -3.15
N ILE A 22 18.83 -9.71 -3.71
CA ILE A 22 18.88 -9.00 -4.98
C ILE A 22 18.43 -7.54 -4.75
N VAL A 23 19.14 -6.60 -5.37
CA VAL A 23 18.76 -5.17 -5.38
C VAL A 23 17.70 -4.93 -6.45
N VAL A 24 16.62 -4.26 -6.09
CA VAL A 24 15.55 -3.88 -7.02
C VAL A 24 15.82 -2.49 -7.59
N ASP A 25 15.84 -2.42 -8.91
CA ASP A 25 15.86 -1.16 -9.65
C ASP A 25 14.40 -0.70 -9.93
N ASN A 26 14.14 0.57 -9.66
CA ASN A 26 12.85 1.23 -9.90
C ASN A 26 12.69 1.72 -11.35
N THR A 27 13.58 1.34 -12.27
CA THR A 27 13.47 1.75 -13.68
C THR A 27 12.11 1.29 -14.24
N PRO A 28 11.26 2.21 -14.73
CA PRO A 28 9.98 1.84 -15.33
C PRO A 28 10.21 0.94 -16.54
N TYR A 29 9.44 -0.14 -16.64
CA TYR A 29 9.41 -0.90 -17.90
C TYR A 29 8.93 0.00 -19.04
N PRO A 30 9.52 -0.09 -20.25
CA PRO A 30 9.12 0.74 -21.38
C PRO A 30 7.65 0.49 -21.73
N ASN A 31 6.87 1.56 -21.65
CA ASN A 31 5.44 1.55 -21.86
C ASN A 31 5.12 1.51 -23.35
N LYS A 32 4.55 0.41 -23.84
CA LYS A 32 3.93 0.37 -25.17
C LYS A 32 2.41 0.41 -25.04
N SER A 33 1.83 1.50 -25.50
CA SER A 33 0.43 1.75 -25.86
C SER A 33 -0.67 1.48 -24.84
N LEU A 34 -1.03 2.52 -24.07
CA LEU A 34 -2.36 2.73 -23.47
C LEU A 34 -2.87 4.16 -23.69
N GLU A 35 -2.48 4.78 -24.77
CA GLU A 35 -2.78 6.20 -25.05
C GLU A 35 -4.28 6.55 -25.10
N ASN A 36 -5.19 5.56 -25.05
CA ASN A 36 -6.63 5.76 -25.22
C ASN A 36 -7.54 5.22 -24.11
N MET A 37 -7.02 4.78 -22.97
CA MET A 37 -7.86 4.35 -21.83
C MET A 37 -7.75 5.35 -20.69
N ASN A 38 -8.84 6.08 -20.46
CA ASN A 38 -8.93 7.01 -19.32
C ASN A 38 -9.41 6.23 -18.10
N PHE A 39 -8.49 5.92 -17.19
CA PHE A 39 -8.81 5.30 -15.92
C PHE A 39 -8.96 6.34 -14.82
N ASP A 40 -9.90 6.12 -13.93
CA ASP A 40 -10.10 6.95 -12.74
C ASP A 40 -8.93 6.84 -11.75
N ILE A 41 -8.29 5.68 -11.70
CA ILE A 41 -7.15 5.38 -10.84
C ILE A 41 -5.86 5.40 -11.65
N PRO A 42 -4.80 6.12 -11.22
CA PRO A 42 -3.50 6.13 -11.89
C PRO A 42 -2.85 4.73 -11.95
N CYS A 43 -2.20 4.42 -13.08
CA CYS A 43 -1.50 3.15 -13.29
C CYS A 43 -0.17 3.09 -12.50
N ASN A 44 -0.23 3.25 -11.18
CA ASN A 44 0.91 3.14 -10.26
C ASN A 44 0.73 1.94 -9.34
N ILE A 45 1.79 1.18 -9.10
CA ILE A 45 1.86 0.14 -8.06
C ILE A 45 2.95 0.53 -7.09
N PHE A 46 2.61 0.59 -5.80
CA PHE A 46 3.52 0.92 -4.72
C PHE A 46 3.66 -0.23 -3.75
N GLN A 47 4.90 -0.57 -3.43
CA GLN A 47 5.26 -1.49 -2.37
C GLN A 47 6.35 -0.87 -1.50
N THR A 48 6.46 -1.28 -0.25
CA THR A 48 7.56 -0.86 0.63
C THR A 48 8.21 -2.04 1.33
N TRP A 49 9.50 -1.92 1.59
CA TRP A 49 10.31 -2.84 2.38
C TRP A 49 11.41 -2.04 3.08
N GLN A 50 11.94 -2.57 4.18
CA GLN A 50 12.96 -1.89 4.96
C GLN A 50 14.22 -1.49 4.15
N THR A 51 14.57 -2.24 3.11
CA THR A 51 15.71 -1.98 2.22
C THR A 51 15.37 -2.38 0.78
N LYS A 52 16.18 -1.94 -0.19
CA LYS A 52 16.06 -2.40 -1.59
C LYS A 52 16.69 -3.77 -1.84
N ILE A 53 17.32 -4.33 -0.83
CA ILE A 53 17.91 -5.67 -0.88
C ILE A 53 16.85 -6.66 -0.43
N LEU A 54 16.34 -7.47 -1.35
CA LEU A 54 15.21 -8.34 -1.11
C LEU A 54 15.60 -9.82 -1.03
N PRO A 55 14.87 -10.61 -0.24
CA PRO A 55 14.88 -12.06 -0.39
C PRO A 55 14.48 -12.48 -1.81
N PRO A 56 15.09 -13.54 -2.36
CA PRO A 56 14.84 -13.98 -3.75
C PRO A 56 13.37 -14.19 -4.10
N SER A 57 12.57 -14.76 -3.20
CA SER A 57 11.13 -14.98 -3.43
C SER A 57 10.34 -13.67 -3.58
N MET A 58 10.70 -12.63 -2.84
CA MET A 58 10.07 -11.31 -3.00
C MET A 58 10.47 -10.66 -4.33
N PHE A 59 11.75 -10.81 -4.71
CA PHE A 59 12.21 -10.33 -6.02
C PHE A 59 11.52 -11.04 -7.18
N GLU A 60 11.36 -12.37 -7.10
CA GLU A 60 10.62 -13.15 -8.10
C GLU A 60 9.16 -12.68 -8.21
N THR A 61 8.51 -12.41 -7.07
CA THR A 61 7.15 -11.86 -7.03
C THR A 61 7.05 -10.48 -7.68
N ILE A 62 7.97 -9.57 -7.36
CA ILE A 62 8.01 -8.24 -7.99
C ILE A 62 8.23 -8.35 -9.50
N SER A 63 9.16 -9.20 -9.93
CA SER A 63 9.45 -9.44 -11.34
C SER A 63 8.20 -9.96 -12.08
N LYS A 64 7.45 -10.85 -11.44
CA LYS A 64 6.17 -11.35 -11.95
C LYS A 64 5.10 -10.25 -12.03
N ILE A 65 4.96 -9.43 -10.98
CA ILE A 65 4.04 -8.27 -10.98
C ILE A 65 4.38 -7.33 -12.15
N LYS A 66 5.64 -6.94 -12.29
CA LYS A 66 6.10 -6.03 -13.37
C LYS A 66 5.85 -6.62 -14.76
N SER A 67 6.25 -7.87 -14.99
CA SER A 67 6.10 -8.53 -16.30
C SER A 67 4.64 -8.75 -16.71
N GLN A 68 3.77 -9.06 -15.74
CA GLN A 68 2.34 -9.28 -15.98
C GLN A 68 1.53 -8.00 -16.12
N ASN A 69 2.07 -6.87 -15.65
CA ASN A 69 1.40 -5.57 -15.66
C ASN A 69 2.31 -4.47 -16.27
N PRO A 70 2.78 -4.64 -17.53
CA PRO A 70 3.80 -3.77 -18.14
C PRO A 70 3.35 -2.31 -18.34
N ARG A 71 2.07 -2.04 -18.16
CA ARG A 71 1.45 -0.70 -18.27
C ARG A 71 1.56 0.12 -17.00
N PHE A 72 1.84 -0.54 -15.87
CA PHE A 72 1.98 0.13 -14.59
C PHE A 72 3.39 0.65 -14.38
N LYS A 73 3.49 1.83 -13.78
CA LYS A 73 4.72 2.28 -13.14
C LYS A 73 4.80 1.57 -11.79
N TYR A 74 5.83 0.76 -11.63
CA TYR A 74 6.08 0.04 -10.38
C TYR A 74 7.13 0.76 -9.55
N PHE A 75 6.87 0.92 -8.26
CA PHE A 75 7.75 1.59 -7.32
C PHE A 75 7.95 0.74 -6.06
N LEU A 76 9.19 0.47 -5.73
CA LEU A 76 9.60 -0.05 -4.43
C LEU A 76 10.30 1.06 -3.65
N PHE A 77 9.76 1.39 -2.48
CA PHE A 77 10.32 2.37 -1.56
C PHE A 77 10.96 1.65 -0.37
N ASP A 78 12.20 1.99 -0.03
CA ASP A 78 12.78 1.61 1.25
C ASP A 78 12.45 2.66 2.33
N ASP A 79 12.91 2.43 3.58
CA ASP A 79 12.60 3.32 4.70
C ASP A 79 13.12 4.75 4.46
N ASN A 80 14.28 4.90 3.79
CA ASN A 80 14.83 6.21 3.47
C ASN A 80 14.00 6.90 2.37
N ASP A 81 13.62 6.17 1.33
CA ASP A 81 12.77 6.69 0.26
C ASP A 81 11.40 7.15 0.82
N CYS A 82 10.81 6.34 1.71
CA CYS A 82 9.55 6.67 2.37
C CYS A 82 9.66 7.97 3.17
N ARG A 83 10.73 8.10 3.94
CA ARG A 83 11.01 9.30 4.74
C ARG A 83 11.23 10.54 3.87
N GLU A 84 12.05 10.46 2.83
CA GLU A 84 12.30 11.59 1.92
C GLU A 84 11.06 11.96 1.11
N PHE A 85 10.22 11.00 0.74
CA PHE A 85 8.93 11.26 0.10
C PHE A 85 8.01 12.08 1.02
N ILE A 86 7.88 11.69 2.29
CA ILE A 86 7.06 12.42 3.27
C ILE A 86 7.62 13.83 3.49
N LYS A 87 8.92 13.95 3.72
CA LYS A 87 9.63 15.23 3.92
C LYS A 87 9.39 16.22 2.79
N THR A 88 9.36 15.72 1.55
CA THR A 88 9.23 16.57 0.36
C THR A 88 7.78 16.97 0.08
N ASN A 89 6.81 16.14 0.45
CA ASN A 89 5.43 16.27 -0.03
C ASN A 89 4.41 16.65 1.06
N PHE A 90 4.80 16.60 2.33
CA PHE A 90 3.89 16.83 3.47
C PHE A 90 4.45 17.84 4.47
N PRO A 91 3.59 18.46 5.30
CA PRO A 91 4.02 19.29 6.42
C PRO A 91 4.94 18.55 7.38
N ILE A 92 5.76 19.33 8.10
CA ILE A 92 6.76 18.81 9.04
C ILE A 92 6.16 17.89 10.12
N ASP A 93 4.89 18.10 10.51
CA ASP A 93 4.21 17.28 11.52
C ASP A 93 4.05 15.82 11.07
N VAL A 94 3.83 15.58 9.76
CA VAL A 94 3.73 14.22 9.20
C VAL A 94 5.11 13.53 9.23
N LEU A 95 6.17 14.27 8.91
CA LEU A 95 7.53 13.75 9.01
C LEU A 95 7.91 13.43 10.46
N ASN A 96 7.59 14.31 11.40
CA ASN A 96 7.82 14.10 12.83
C ASN A 96 7.07 12.87 13.34
N ALA A 97 5.82 12.67 12.88
CA ALA A 97 5.06 11.47 13.19
C ALA A 97 5.75 10.20 12.64
N TYR A 98 6.15 10.21 11.37
CA TYR A 98 6.88 9.10 10.74
C TYR A 98 8.17 8.75 11.48
N ASP A 99 8.97 9.75 11.84
CA ASP A 99 10.24 9.57 12.53
C ASP A 99 10.05 9.04 13.98
N SER A 100 8.92 9.39 14.61
CA SER A 100 8.59 8.95 15.97
C SER A 100 8.03 7.52 16.03
N LEU A 101 7.51 7.00 14.94
CA LEU A 101 6.99 5.62 14.87
C LEU A 101 8.17 4.63 14.89
N ILE A 102 8.22 3.72 15.90
CA ILE A 102 9.29 2.72 16.03
C ILE A 102 9.01 1.48 15.19
N PRO A 103 7.82 0.84 15.25
CA PRO A 103 7.55 -0.36 14.44
C PRO A 103 7.53 -0.05 12.94
N GLY A 104 8.29 -0.82 12.15
CA GLY A 104 8.30 -0.66 10.69
C GLY A 104 6.91 -0.81 10.04
N ALA A 105 6.03 -1.65 10.62
CA ALA A 105 4.65 -1.77 10.18
C ALA A 105 3.87 -0.44 10.33
N TYR A 106 4.05 0.29 11.43
CA TYR A 106 3.41 1.58 11.66
C TYR A 106 3.93 2.66 10.70
N LYS A 107 5.23 2.64 10.40
CA LYS A 107 5.82 3.52 9.37
C LYS A 107 5.22 3.21 8.00
N ALA A 108 5.09 1.93 7.66
CA ALA A 108 4.48 1.51 6.39
C ALA A 108 3.00 1.93 6.32
N ASP A 109 2.24 1.87 7.41
CA ASP A 109 0.86 2.34 7.45
C ASP A 109 0.74 3.83 7.12
N LEU A 110 1.49 4.69 7.82
CA LEU A 110 1.49 6.12 7.53
C LEU A 110 1.94 6.41 6.10
N TRP A 111 3.01 5.75 5.64
CA TRP A 111 3.54 5.98 4.30
C TRP A 111 2.56 5.55 3.19
N ARG A 112 1.88 4.40 3.31
CA ARG A 112 0.90 3.97 2.29
C ARG A 112 -0.27 4.94 2.14
N TYR A 113 -0.70 5.58 3.23
CA TYR A 113 -1.71 6.64 3.18
C TYR A 113 -1.15 7.88 2.46
N CYS A 114 0.07 8.29 2.79
CA CYS A 114 0.73 9.44 2.18
C CYS A 114 0.94 9.25 0.67
N ILE A 115 1.50 8.12 0.23
CA ILE A 115 1.80 7.90 -1.19
C ILE A 115 0.53 7.84 -2.03
N LEU A 116 -0.49 7.11 -1.57
CA LEU A 116 -1.76 7.03 -2.28
C LEU A 116 -2.53 8.36 -2.27
N TYR A 117 -2.52 9.11 -1.16
CA TYR A 117 -3.11 10.44 -1.13
C TYR A 117 -2.47 11.37 -2.15
N LYS A 118 -1.15 11.35 -2.28
CA LYS A 118 -0.42 12.26 -3.16
C LYS A 118 -0.49 11.86 -4.63
N MET A 119 -0.36 10.56 -4.92
CA MET A 119 -0.16 10.08 -6.28
C MET A 119 -1.31 9.26 -6.84
N GLY A 120 -2.17 8.70 -6.00
CA GLY A 120 -3.15 7.71 -6.42
C GLY A 120 -2.52 6.44 -7.00
N GLY A 121 -3.30 5.40 -7.13
CA GLY A 121 -2.84 4.11 -7.64
C GLY A 121 -3.16 2.96 -6.70
N ILE A 122 -2.33 1.93 -6.74
CA ILE A 122 -2.49 0.69 -6.00
C ILE A 122 -1.33 0.54 -5.01
N TYR A 123 -1.63 0.38 -3.74
CA TYR A 123 -0.70 -0.14 -2.74
C TYR A 123 -0.98 -1.63 -2.52
N LEU A 124 0.08 -2.42 -2.49
CA LEU A 124 0.02 -3.84 -2.14
C LEU A 124 1.20 -4.18 -1.24
N ASP A 125 0.95 -4.78 -0.07
CA ASP A 125 2.03 -5.32 0.78
C ASP A 125 2.93 -6.26 -0.03
N ILE A 126 4.24 -6.11 0.11
CA ILE A 126 5.27 -6.82 -0.67
C ILE A 126 5.19 -8.35 -0.56
N LYS A 127 4.52 -8.85 0.49
CA LYS A 127 4.32 -10.29 0.74
C LYS A 127 3.19 -10.93 -0.09
N TYR A 128 2.46 -10.13 -0.89
CA TYR A 128 1.37 -10.63 -1.72
C TYR A 128 1.72 -10.60 -3.21
N GLU A 129 1.21 -11.60 -3.93
CA GLU A 129 1.28 -11.67 -5.37
C GLU A 129 -0.10 -11.93 -5.99
N PRO A 130 -0.36 -11.43 -7.21
CA PRO A 130 -1.56 -11.80 -7.95
C PRO A 130 -1.50 -13.27 -8.36
N ILE A 131 -2.62 -13.97 -8.22
CA ILE A 131 -2.79 -15.37 -8.61
C ILE A 131 -3.87 -15.50 -9.68
N ASN A 132 -4.04 -16.70 -10.24
CA ASN A 132 -5.06 -17.01 -11.23
C ASN A 132 -5.08 -16.06 -12.46
N GLY A 133 -3.91 -15.54 -12.83
CA GLY A 133 -3.79 -14.62 -13.96
C GLY A 133 -4.40 -13.25 -13.73
N PHE A 134 -4.71 -12.87 -12.48
CA PHE A 134 -5.29 -11.58 -12.16
C PHE A 134 -4.42 -10.42 -12.63
N LYS A 135 -5.05 -9.41 -13.22
CA LYS A 135 -4.39 -8.21 -13.75
C LYS A 135 -4.85 -6.98 -12.97
N PHE A 136 -3.90 -6.13 -12.57
CA PHE A 136 -4.19 -4.92 -11.80
C PHE A 136 -5.04 -3.89 -12.55
N TYR A 137 -5.06 -3.88 -13.89
CA TYR A 137 -5.92 -2.98 -14.64
C TYR A 137 -7.42 -3.19 -14.35
N ASN A 138 -7.81 -4.38 -13.88
CA ASN A 138 -9.18 -4.66 -13.46
C ASN A 138 -9.63 -3.89 -12.20
N LEU A 139 -8.67 -3.20 -11.54
CA LEU A 139 -8.94 -2.41 -10.34
C LEU A 139 -8.95 -0.90 -10.63
N LEU A 140 -8.77 -0.45 -11.88
CA LEU A 140 -8.56 0.96 -12.18
C LEU A 140 -9.84 1.77 -12.42
N GLU A 141 -11.00 1.13 -12.50
CA GLU A 141 -12.28 1.79 -12.79
C GLU A 141 -12.85 2.53 -11.59
N LYS A 142 -12.56 2.07 -10.36
CA LYS A 142 -13.04 2.67 -9.11
C LYS A 142 -12.05 2.48 -7.97
N GLU A 143 -12.26 3.18 -6.88
CA GLU A 143 -11.55 2.91 -5.63
C GLU A 143 -12.00 1.57 -5.02
N HIS A 144 -11.05 0.84 -4.41
CA HIS A 144 -11.32 -0.43 -3.74
C HIS A 144 -10.84 -0.38 -2.30
N TRP A 145 -11.77 -0.65 -1.41
CA TRP A 145 -11.55 -0.86 0.01
C TRP A 145 -11.91 -2.31 0.34
N VAL A 146 -11.03 -2.99 1.06
CA VAL A 146 -11.16 -4.43 1.29
C VAL A 146 -11.59 -4.67 2.71
N GLN A 147 -12.60 -5.51 2.88
CA GLN A 147 -13.05 -5.95 4.20
C GLN A 147 -11.96 -6.81 4.88
N ASP A 148 -11.58 -6.48 6.11
CA ASP A 148 -10.67 -7.31 6.89
C ASP A 148 -11.38 -8.57 7.42
N VAL A 149 -10.61 -9.53 7.93
CA VAL A 149 -11.13 -10.70 8.65
C VAL A 149 -11.94 -10.26 9.87
N ASN A 150 -11.46 -9.27 10.59
CA ASN A 150 -12.27 -8.55 11.56
C ASN A 150 -13.09 -7.48 10.82
N GLU A 151 -14.39 -7.71 10.72
CA GLU A 151 -15.34 -6.85 9.99
C GLU A 151 -15.40 -5.41 10.49
N ALA A 152 -14.90 -5.14 11.71
CA ALA A 152 -14.75 -3.78 12.20
C ALA A 152 -13.63 -2.99 11.51
N ASN A 153 -12.68 -3.68 10.86
CA ASN A 153 -11.46 -3.13 10.28
C ASN A 153 -11.53 -3.03 8.75
N VAL A 154 -10.64 -2.20 8.19
CA VAL A 154 -10.37 -2.12 6.74
C VAL A 154 -9.01 -2.73 6.46
N TYR A 155 -8.96 -3.72 5.58
CA TYR A 155 -7.71 -4.39 5.19
C TYR A 155 -6.81 -3.45 4.39
N ASN A 156 -5.81 -2.87 5.02
CA ASN A 156 -4.96 -1.86 4.41
C ASN A 156 -3.72 -2.40 3.69
N ALA A 157 -3.57 -3.73 3.60
CA ALA A 157 -2.48 -4.35 2.83
C ALA A 157 -2.73 -4.36 1.31
N LEU A 158 -3.96 -4.06 0.87
CA LEU A 158 -4.32 -3.73 -0.50
C LEU A 158 -5.27 -2.54 -0.48
N MET A 159 -4.88 -1.45 -1.14
CA MET A 159 -5.70 -0.26 -1.30
C MET A 159 -5.58 0.27 -2.72
N VAL A 160 -6.68 0.71 -3.29
CA VAL A 160 -6.77 1.28 -4.63
C VAL A 160 -7.51 2.61 -4.54
N CYS A 161 -6.81 3.71 -4.75
CA CYS A 161 -7.35 5.04 -4.48
C CYS A 161 -6.97 6.05 -5.55
N LYS A 162 -7.86 7.02 -5.77
CA LYS A 162 -7.53 8.27 -6.49
C LYS A 162 -6.59 9.13 -5.65
N ALA A 163 -5.80 9.96 -6.31
CA ALA A 163 -5.07 11.01 -5.60
C ALA A 163 -6.06 11.99 -4.93
N GLY A 164 -5.68 12.51 -3.75
CA GLY A 164 -6.52 13.44 -3.00
C GLY A 164 -7.68 12.79 -2.25
N ASN A 165 -7.72 11.46 -2.12
CA ASN A 165 -8.80 10.78 -1.40
C ASN A 165 -8.93 11.30 0.05
N PRO A 166 -10.12 11.80 0.47
CA PRO A 166 -10.31 12.44 1.77
C PRO A 166 -10.17 11.48 2.96
N ILE A 167 -10.45 10.19 2.77
CA ILE A 167 -10.29 9.18 3.83
C ILE A 167 -8.80 9.03 4.17
N LEU A 168 -7.93 9.00 3.15
CA LEU A 168 -6.48 8.93 3.36
C LEU A 168 -5.95 10.17 4.09
N LEU A 169 -6.46 11.37 3.76
CA LEU A 169 -6.07 12.59 4.47
C LEU A 169 -6.48 12.52 5.94
N LYS A 170 -7.71 12.10 6.24
CA LYS A 170 -8.17 11.91 7.62
C LYS A 170 -7.31 10.89 8.37
N ALA A 171 -6.94 9.78 7.73
CA ALA A 171 -6.07 8.77 8.33
C ALA A 171 -4.67 9.34 8.64
N ILE A 172 -4.06 10.11 7.71
CA ILE A 172 -2.77 10.77 7.94
C ILE A 172 -2.83 11.70 9.14
N ILE A 173 -3.85 12.56 9.21
CA ILE A 173 -4.05 13.50 10.32
C ILE A 173 -4.20 12.73 11.63
N GLN A 174 -5.02 11.69 11.67
CA GLN A 174 -5.26 10.89 12.87
C GLN A 174 -3.99 10.18 13.36
N VAL A 175 -3.15 9.66 12.45
CA VAL A 175 -1.84 9.09 12.84
C VAL A 175 -0.96 10.15 13.50
N CYS A 176 -0.89 11.37 12.94
CA CYS A 176 -0.12 12.45 13.52
C CYS A 176 -0.63 12.83 14.94
N GLU A 177 -1.94 12.90 15.12
CA GLU A 177 -2.56 13.14 16.43
C GLU A 177 -2.28 12.02 17.42
N ASN A 178 -2.39 10.76 17.00
CA ASN A 178 -2.10 9.60 17.82
C ASN A 178 -0.63 9.62 18.31
N VAL A 179 0.31 9.92 17.42
CA VAL A 179 1.73 10.03 17.79
C VAL A 179 1.94 11.18 18.77
N LYS A 180 1.39 12.37 18.50
CA LYS A 180 1.50 13.54 19.37
C LYS A 180 0.97 13.27 20.78
N ASN A 181 -0.16 12.57 20.86
CA ASN A 181 -0.85 12.26 22.11
C ASN A 181 -0.36 10.96 22.78
N LYS A 182 0.64 10.28 22.19
CA LYS A 182 1.12 8.96 22.64
C LYS A 182 -0.02 7.95 22.80
N TYR A 183 -0.96 7.97 21.85
CA TYR A 183 -2.10 7.07 21.83
C TYR A 183 -1.68 5.71 21.26
N TYR A 184 -1.87 4.66 22.03
CA TYR A 184 -1.53 3.28 21.65
C TYR A 184 -2.75 2.44 21.27
N GLY A 185 -3.96 2.96 21.51
CA GLY A 185 -5.22 2.28 21.22
C GLY A 185 -5.52 1.07 22.07
N ASP A 186 -6.58 0.35 21.70
CA ASP A 186 -7.00 -0.90 22.35
C ASP A 186 -6.25 -2.12 21.79
N GLY A 187 -5.44 -1.94 20.74
CA GLY A 187 -4.66 -2.99 20.11
C GLY A 187 -3.68 -2.45 19.07
N PHE A 188 -2.77 -3.32 18.63
CA PHE A 188 -1.67 -2.95 17.73
C PHE A 188 -2.10 -2.47 16.33
N LEU A 189 -3.34 -2.67 15.93
CA LEU A 189 -3.89 -2.17 14.65
C LEU A 189 -4.51 -0.75 14.78
N ASP A 190 -4.71 -0.29 16.00
CA ASP A 190 -5.47 0.92 16.28
C ASP A 190 -4.67 2.24 16.11
N PRO A 191 -3.37 2.30 16.44
CA PRO A 191 -2.63 3.55 16.32
C PRO A 191 -2.44 4.05 14.89
N THR A 192 -2.28 3.16 13.91
CA THR A 192 -1.90 3.52 12.53
C THR A 192 -2.60 2.70 11.44
N GLY A 193 -3.05 1.49 11.77
CA GLY A 193 -3.37 0.44 10.82
C GLY A 193 -4.85 0.29 10.46
N PRO A 194 -5.29 -0.96 10.21
CA PRO A 194 -6.65 -1.30 9.77
C PRO A 194 -7.76 -0.75 10.63
N ALA A 195 -7.60 -0.75 11.96
CA ALA A 195 -8.61 -0.25 12.89
C ALA A 195 -8.71 1.28 12.85
N LEU A 196 -7.58 2.01 12.74
CA LEU A 196 -7.58 3.45 12.55
C LEU A 196 -8.30 3.82 11.24
N LEU A 197 -7.90 3.17 10.13
CA LEU A 197 -8.47 3.48 8.82
C LEU A 197 -10.00 3.28 8.81
N ALA A 198 -10.48 2.23 9.47
CA ALA A 198 -11.90 1.90 9.56
C ALA A 198 -12.75 2.97 10.27
N LYS A 199 -12.16 3.79 11.15
CA LYS A 199 -12.86 4.87 11.87
C LYS A 199 -13.35 6.00 10.95
N HIS A 200 -12.79 6.09 9.74
CA HIS A 200 -13.09 7.14 8.77
C HIS A 200 -14.20 6.77 7.77
N PHE A 201 -14.78 5.58 7.89
CA PHE A 201 -15.87 5.11 7.06
C PHE A 201 -17.16 5.00 7.86
N THR A 202 -18.29 5.33 7.24
CA THR A 202 -19.60 5.06 7.80
C THR A 202 -19.95 3.56 7.71
N PRO A 203 -20.92 3.06 8.49
CA PRO A 203 -21.38 1.66 8.35
C PRO A 203 -21.86 1.33 6.94
N GLU A 204 -22.54 2.27 6.28
CA GLU A 204 -23.05 2.13 4.91
C GLU A 204 -21.91 1.99 3.90
N GLU A 205 -20.86 2.83 4.04
CA GLU A 205 -19.66 2.73 3.20
C GLU A 205 -18.96 1.38 3.40
N LYS A 206 -18.84 0.91 4.64
CA LYS A 206 -18.24 -0.40 4.94
C LYS A 206 -19.01 -1.58 4.34
N SER A 207 -20.36 -1.47 4.28
CA SER A 207 -21.20 -2.53 3.67
C SER A 207 -20.96 -2.69 2.16
N ALA A 208 -20.36 -1.70 1.51
CA ALA A 208 -20.04 -1.69 0.09
C ALA A 208 -18.59 -2.12 -0.22
N PHE A 209 -17.80 -2.53 0.78
CA PHE A 209 -16.44 -2.99 0.58
C PHE A 209 -16.36 -4.30 -0.22
N ASP A 210 -15.27 -4.45 -0.94
CA ASP A 210 -14.96 -5.64 -1.74
C ASP A 210 -14.50 -6.85 -0.90
#